data_532e8e7f50943f21e226120d75681242
#
_entry.id   532e8e7f50943f21e226120d75681242
#
_cell.length_a   1.000
_cell.length_b   1.000
_cell.length_c   1.000
_cell.angle_alpha   90.00
_cell.angle_beta   90.00
_cell.angle_gamma   90.00
#
_symmetry.space_group_name_H-M   'P 1'
#
loop_
_entity.id
_entity.type
_entity.pdbx_description
1 polymer ?
#
loop_
_entity_poly.entity_id
_entity_poly.type
_entity_poly.pdbx_seq_one_letter_code
_entity_poly.pdbx_strand_id
1 'polypeptide(L)'
;MRPTLGRTRETLFNWLRPYIHGCTCLDLFAGSGALGLEAASLGAAQVTLVDSNREIIEALSANVGLLKAENCQVVHSQAEHFLRSAQSPYDVIFLDPPYKQPKLLESALESLYRGGLIGGHIYLEAEHEKLLHDLCERFRLSITRTTSAGTTHSVLAEP
;
A
#
# COMPACT_ATOMS: atom_id res chain seq x y z
N MET A 1 6.91 -12.41 13.08
CA MET A 1 6.02 -11.24 12.89
C MET A 1 5.57 -10.73 14.24
N ARG A 2 5.59 -9.43 14.43
CA ARG A 2 5.11 -8.83 15.68
C ARG A 2 3.59 -8.99 15.77
N PRO A 3 3.02 -9.34 16.95
CA PRO A 3 1.57 -9.45 17.10
C PRO A 3 0.81 -8.18 16.70
N THR A 4 1.39 -7.00 16.98
CA THR A 4 0.79 -5.71 16.61
C THR A 4 0.66 -5.54 15.09
N LEU A 5 1.66 -5.97 14.32
CA LEU A 5 1.63 -5.91 12.86
C LEU A 5 0.57 -6.83 12.27
N GLY A 6 0.47 -8.06 12.82
CA GLY A 6 -0.57 -9.00 12.41
C GLY A 6 -1.96 -8.48 12.69
N ARG A 7 -2.15 -7.83 13.84
CA ARG A 7 -3.44 -7.25 14.24
C ARG A 7 -3.82 -6.09 13.33
N THR A 8 -2.88 -5.21 13.01
CA THR A 8 -3.12 -4.08 12.11
C THR A 8 -3.52 -4.57 10.72
N ARG A 9 -2.82 -5.59 10.21
CA ARG A 9 -3.12 -6.19 8.91
C ARG A 9 -4.53 -6.80 8.89
N GLU A 10 -4.89 -7.53 9.94
CA GLU A 10 -6.21 -8.11 10.07
C GLU A 10 -7.30 -7.03 10.06
N THR A 11 -7.09 -5.96 10.83
CA THR A 11 -8.01 -4.82 10.88
C THR A 11 -8.17 -4.18 9.51
N LEU A 12 -7.06 -3.91 8.82
CA LEU A 12 -7.09 -3.32 7.49
C LEU A 12 -7.89 -4.16 6.51
N PHE A 13 -7.64 -5.47 6.46
CA PHE A 13 -8.32 -6.33 5.51
C PHE A 13 -9.77 -6.60 5.88
N ASN A 14 -10.14 -6.50 7.16
CA ASN A 14 -11.54 -6.47 7.55
C ASN A 14 -12.25 -5.25 6.95
N TRP A 15 -11.59 -4.09 6.93
CA TRP A 15 -12.13 -2.89 6.30
C TRP A 15 -12.24 -3.03 4.77
N LEU A 16 -11.23 -3.63 4.13
CA LEU A 16 -11.15 -3.75 2.67
C LEU A 16 -11.93 -4.92 2.09
N ARG A 17 -12.30 -5.90 2.92
CA ARG A 17 -12.95 -7.12 2.44
C ARG A 17 -14.13 -6.88 1.49
N PRO A 18 -15.02 -5.89 1.75
CA PRO A 18 -16.13 -5.62 0.83
C PRO A 18 -15.71 -5.08 -0.54
N TYR A 19 -14.49 -4.57 -0.67
CA TYR A 19 -14.04 -3.84 -1.87
C TYR A 19 -12.93 -4.53 -2.65
N ILE A 20 -12.21 -5.48 -2.03
CA ILE A 20 -10.95 -5.98 -2.58
C ILE A 20 -11.11 -6.90 -3.78
N HIS A 21 -12.19 -7.67 -3.84
CA HIS A 21 -12.41 -8.63 -4.93
C HIS A 21 -12.56 -7.91 -6.27
N GLY A 22 -11.75 -8.31 -7.25
CA GLY A 22 -11.78 -7.70 -8.58
C GLY A 22 -11.04 -6.38 -8.71
N CYS A 23 -10.44 -5.86 -7.63
CA CYS A 23 -9.72 -4.60 -7.63
C CYS A 23 -8.32 -4.69 -8.22
N THR A 24 -7.82 -3.56 -8.72
CA THR A 24 -6.41 -3.36 -9.02
C THR A 24 -5.74 -2.75 -7.81
N CYS A 25 -4.67 -3.38 -7.33
CA CYS A 25 -3.96 -2.97 -6.12
C CYS A 25 -2.52 -2.60 -6.40
N LEU A 26 -2.00 -1.61 -5.66
CA LEU A 26 -0.61 -1.22 -5.70
C LEU A 26 -0.04 -1.25 -4.29
N ASP A 27 1.03 -2.04 -4.10
CA ASP A 27 1.83 -2.06 -2.88
C ASP A 27 3.17 -1.41 -3.20
N LEU A 28 3.27 -0.11 -2.93
CA LEU A 28 4.37 0.72 -3.44
C LEU A 28 5.69 0.53 -2.69
N PHE A 29 5.63 0.07 -1.46
CA PHE A 29 6.80 -0.28 -0.64
C PHE A 29 6.57 -1.70 -0.11
N ALA A 30 6.62 -2.66 -1.01
CA ALA A 30 6.07 -4.00 -0.75
C ALA A 30 6.75 -4.76 0.38
N GLY A 31 8.07 -4.64 0.52
CA GLY A 31 8.81 -5.34 1.55
C GLY A 31 8.59 -6.85 1.49
N SER A 32 8.10 -7.44 2.57
CA SER A 32 7.79 -8.87 2.62
C SER A 32 6.62 -9.27 1.72
N GLY A 33 5.85 -8.29 1.24
CA GLY A 33 4.66 -8.55 0.44
C GLY A 33 3.40 -8.85 1.24
N ALA A 34 3.46 -8.69 2.56
CA ALA A 34 2.35 -9.07 3.44
C ALA A 34 1.01 -8.44 3.04
N LEU A 35 1.00 -7.15 2.68
CA LEU A 35 -0.23 -6.47 2.30
C LEU A 35 -0.69 -6.86 0.90
N GLY A 36 0.19 -6.77 -0.09
CA GLY A 36 -0.16 -7.08 -1.48
C GLY A 36 -0.53 -8.54 -1.69
N LEU A 37 0.20 -9.47 -1.06
CA LEU A 37 -0.10 -10.90 -1.17
C LEU A 37 -1.44 -11.25 -0.51
N GLU A 38 -1.77 -10.61 0.60
CA GLU A 38 -3.09 -10.79 1.22
C GLU A 38 -4.21 -10.30 0.29
N ALA A 39 -4.03 -9.13 -0.33
CA ALA A 39 -4.98 -8.62 -1.31
C ALA A 39 -5.17 -9.62 -2.46
N ALA A 40 -4.08 -10.19 -2.95
CA ALA A 40 -4.13 -11.20 -4.01
C ALA A 40 -4.92 -12.43 -3.58
N SER A 41 -4.72 -12.90 -2.35
CA SER A 41 -5.42 -14.08 -1.82
C SER A 41 -6.92 -13.83 -1.64
N LEU A 42 -7.31 -12.59 -1.43
CA LEU A 42 -8.72 -12.20 -1.27
C LEU A 42 -9.42 -11.90 -2.60
N GLY A 43 -8.76 -12.15 -3.72
CA GLY A 43 -9.39 -12.08 -5.03
C GLY A 43 -9.20 -10.77 -5.78
N ALA A 44 -8.21 -9.96 -5.44
CA ALA A 44 -7.85 -8.81 -6.27
C ALA A 44 -7.58 -9.26 -7.70
N ALA A 45 -8.01 -8.48 -8.67
CA ALA A 45 -7.80 -8.82 -10.08
C ALA A 45 -6.33 -8.76 -10.46
N GLN A 46 -5.62 -7.75 -9.95
CA GLN A 46 -4.19 -7.59 -10.17
C GLN A 46 -3.55 -6.85 -9.01
N VAL A 47 -2.39 -7.31 -8.57
CA VAL A 47 -1.61 -6.68 -7.51
C VAL A 47 -0.22 -6.40 -8.03
N THR A 48 0.21 -5.15 -7.98
CA THR A 48 1.57 -4.73 -8.33
C THR A 48 2.35 -4.50 -7.05
N LEU A 49 3.45 -5.22 -6.90
CA LEU A 49 4.33 -5.15 -5.74
C LEU A 49 5.64 -4.48 -6.15
N VAL A 50 5.89 -3.29 -5.61
CA VAL A 50 7.06 -2.48 -5.96
C VAL A 50 8.01 -2.39 -4.78
N ASP A 51 9.28 -2.59 -5.03
CA ASP A 51 10.33 -2.35 -4.03
C ASP A 51 11.63 -1.97 -4.74
N SER A 52 12.44 -1.15 -4.09
CA SER A 52 13.73 -0.71 -4.62
C SER A 52 14.88 -1.65 -4.26
N ASN A 53 14.70 -2.50 -3.29
CA ASN A 53 15.75 -3.41 -2.79
C ASN A 53 15.74 -4.72 -3.57
N ARG A 54 16.88 -5.05 -4.19
CA ARG A 54 17.01 -6.23 -5.02
C ARG A 54 16.77 -7.54 -4.27
N GLU A 55 17.28 -7.65 -3.04
CA GLU A 55 17.11 -8.85 -2.22
C GLU A 55 15.64 -9.06 -1.85
N ILE A 56 14.93 -7.97 -1.54
CA ILE A 56 13.49 -8.01 -1.29
C ILE A 56 12.76 -8.50 -2.53
N ILE A 57 13.10 -7.97 -3.69
CA ILE A 57 12.47 -8.35 -4.96
C ILE A 57 12.70 -9.85 -5.27
N GLU A 58 13.89 -10.36 -5.03
CA GLU A 58 14.17 -11.78 -5.21
C GLU A 58 13.30 -12.65 -4.29
N ALA A 59 13.18 -12.26 -3.02
CA ALA A 59 12.34 -12.97 -2.06
C ALA A 59 10.86 -12.90 -2.42
N LEU A 60 10.37 -11.72 -2.84
CA LEU A 60 8.99 -11.54 -3.29
C LEU A 60 8.68 -12.41 -4.50
N SER A 61 9.57 -12.42 -5.49
CA SER A 61 9.39 -13.21 -6.70
C SER A 61 9.32 -14.70 -6.38
N ALA A 62 10.17 -15.17 -5.46
CA ALA A 62 10.14 -16.55 -5.00
C ALA A 62 8.81 -16.89 -4.31
N ASN A 63 8.32 -15.99 -3.44
CA ASN A 63 7.06 -16.21 -2.73
C ASN A 63 5.86 -16.20 -3.69
N VAL A 64 5.82 -15.29 -4.65
CA VAL A 64 4.78 -15.24 -5.68
C VAL A 64 4.75 -16.56 -6.46
N GLY A 65 5.93 -17.08 -6.82
CA GLY A 65 6.05 -18.37 -7.51
C GLY A 65 5.56 -19.54 -6.66
N LEU A 66 5.96 -19.59 -5.38
CA LEU A 66 5.55 -20.66 -4.46
C LEU A 66 4.03 -20.66 -4.22
N LEU A 67 3.45 -19.49 -4.10
CA LEU A 67 2.01 -19.32 -3.87
C LEU A 67 1.19 -19.44 -5.16
N LYS A 68 1.86 -19.54 -6.31
CA LYS A 68 1.21 -19.52 -7.63
C LYS A 68 0.25 -18.34 -7.77
N ALA A 69 0.68 -17.18 -7.27
CA ALA A 69 -0.12 -15.95 -7.29
C ALA A 69 -0.02 -15.28 -8.68
N GLU A 70 -0.77 -15.82 -9.65
CA GLU A 70 -0.75 -15.35 -11.03
C GLU A 70 -1.25 -13.92 -11.21
N ASN A 71 -2.01 -13.41 -10.23
CA ASN A 71 -2.50 -12.04 -10.22
C ASN A 71 -1.51 -11.04 -9.63
N CYS A 72 -0.29 -11.46 -9.29
CA CYS A 72 0.75 -10.59 -8.74
C CYS A 72 1.83 -10.30 -9.77
N GLN A 73 2.24 -9.03 -9.85
CA GLN A 73 3.39 -8.57 -10.62
C GLN A 73 4.39 -7.93 -9.69
N VAL A 74 5.64 -8.41 -9.70
CA VAL A 74 6.72 -7.86 -8.89
C VAL A 74 7.55 -6.92 -9.75
N VAL A 75 7.78 -5.69 -9.28
CA VAL A 75 8.51 -4.66 -10.01
C VAL A 75 9.66 -4.13 -9.16
N HIS A 76 10.89 -4.28 -9.68
CA HIS A 76 12.09 -3.73 -9.05
C HIS A 76 12.26 -2.29 -9.51
N SER A 77 11.89 -1.34 -8.66
CA SER A 77 11.95 0.09 -8.99
C SER A 77 11.90 0.92 -7.72
N GLN A 78 12.46 2.12 -7.80
CA GLN A 78 12.17 3.16 -6.82
C GLN A 78 10.72 3.63 -7.01
N ALA A 79 10.07 4.01 -5.92
CA ALA A 79 8.66 4.40 -5.94
C ALA A 79 8.39 5.53 -6.93
N GLU A 80 9.18 6.60 -6.88
CA GLU A 80 9.00 7.74 -7.77
C GLU A 80 9.15 7.39 -9.25
N HIS A 81 10.15 6.55 -9.56
CA HIS A 81 10.37 6.12 -10.93
C HIS A 81 9.20 5.30 -11.45
N PHE A 82 8.71 4.37 -10.64
CA PHE A 82 7.54 3.56 -10.98
C PHE A 82 6.32 4.46 -11.25
N LEU A 83 6.05 5.42 -10.36
CA LEU A 83 4.88 6.28 -10.47
C LEU A 83 4.91 7.18 -11.70
N ARG A 84 6.10 7.57 -12.17
CA ARG A 84 6.22 8.36 -13.40
C ARG A 84 5.73 7.62 -14.64
N SER A 85 5.84 6.30 -14.66
CA SER A 85 5.41 5.49 -15.79
C SER A 85 4.00 4.92 -15.64
N ALA A 86 3.40 5.05 -14.47
CA ALA A 86 2.05 4.54 -14.22
C ALA A 86 1.01 5.40 -14.95
N GLN A 87 0.09 4.76 -15.66
CA GLN A 87 -0.87 5.45 -16.53
C GLN A 87 -2.32 5.27 -16.12
N SER A 88 -2.62 4.34 -15.24
CA SER A 88 -3.98 4.03 -14.84
C SER A 88 -4.14 4.09 -13.33
N PRO A 89 -5.28 4.55 -12.83
CA PRO A 89 -5.52 4.58 -11.39
C PRO A 89 -5.61 3.18 -10.81
N TYR A 90 -5.31 3.08 -9.52
CA TYR A 90 -5.44 1.86 -8.75
C TYR A 90 -6.64 1.98 -7.81
N ASP A 91 -7.38 0.89 -7.64
CA ASP A 91 -8.54 0.85 -6.76
C ASP A 91 -8.14 0.82 -5.28
N VAL A 92 -7.02 0.17 -4.97
CA VAL A 92 -6.49 0.09 -3.60
C VAL A 92 -5.00 0.30 -3.64
N ILE A 93 -4.51 1.23 -2.81
CA ILE A 93 -3.07 1.54 -2.71
C ILE A 93 -2.64 1.38 -1.27
N PHE A 94 -1.50 0.70 -1.07
CA PHE A 94 -0.86 0.57 0.24
C PHE A 94 0.40 1.42 0.27
N LEU A 95 0.48 2.38 1.21
CA LEU A 95 1.66 3.21 1.44
C LEU A 95 2.18 3.00 2.85
N ASP A 96 3.15 2.11 2.97
CA ASP A 96 3.84 1.82 4.21
C ASP A 96 5.35 1.91 3.95
N PRO A 97 5.91 3.13 3.87
CA PRO A 97 7.32 3.31 3.55
C PRO A 97 8.23 2.73 4.64
N PRO A 98 9.46 2.28 4.28
CA PRO A 98 10.38 1.70 5.24
C PRO A 98 10.71 2.70 6.35
N TYR A 99 10.76 2.20 7.59
CA TYR A 99 11.07 3.00 8.79
C TYR A 99 10.12 4.19 8.99
N LYS A 100 8.90 4.12 8.42
CA LYS A 100 7.88 5.18 8.53
C LYS A 100 8.38 6.56 8.13
N GLN A 101 9.26 6.65 7.13
CA GLN A 101 9.88 7.91 6.70
C GLN A 101 8.84 8.90 6.18
N PRO A 102 8.63 10.05 6.88
CA PRO A 102 7.60 11.01 6.48
C PRO A 102 7.79 11.59 5.08
N LYS A 103 9.02 11.82 4.68
CA LYS A 103 9.33 12.40 3.36
C LYS A 103 8.99 11.45 2.22
N LEU A 104 9.21 10.15 2.41
CA LEU A 104 8.83 9.15 1.42
C LEU A 104 7.32 9.05 1.29
N LEU A 105 6.62 9.08 2.42
CA LEU A 105 5.16 9.05 2.43
C LEU A 105 4.58 10.26 1.70
N GLU A 106 5.06 11.46 2.04
CA GLU A 106 4.62 12.71 1.41
C GLU A 106 4.90 12.72 -0.09
N SER A 107 6.11 12.37 -0.48
CA SER A 107 6.54 12.35 -1.89
C SER A 107 5.73 11.37 -2.72
N ALA A 108 5.51 10.16 -2.20
CA ALA A 108 4.71 9.15 -2.87
C ALA A 108 3.26 9.61 -3.03
N LEU A 109 2.68 10.16 -1.97
CA LEU A 109 1.31 10.62 -1.99
C LEU A 109 1.11 11.79 -2.97
N GLU A 110 2.06 12.72 -3.00
CA GLU A 110 2.04 13.82 -3.96
C GLU A 110 2.08 13.32 -5.40
N SER A 111 2.96 12.37 -5.70
CA SER A 111 3.07 11.78 -7.04
C SER A 111 1.81 11.05 -7.45
N LEU A 112 1.22 10.29 -6.54
CA LEU A 112 -0.05 9.60 -6.77
C LEU A 112 -1.19 10.59 -7.05
N TYR A 113 -1.25 11.64 -6.25
CA TYR A 113 -2.29 12.67 -6.40
C TYR A 113 -2.17 13.40 -7.74
N ARG A 114 -0.96 13.88 -8.06
CA ARG A 114 -0.71 14.60 -9.31
C ARG A 114 -0.92 13.74 -10.55
N GLY A 115 -0.61 12.47 -10.45
CA GLY A 115 -0.79 11.53 -11.55
C GLY A 115 -2.23 11.03 -11.74
N GLY A 116 -3.14 11.40 -10.84
CA GLY A 116 -4.51 10.90 -10.90
C GLY A 116 -4.62 9.40 -10.67
N LEU A 117 -3.73 8.84 -9.85
CA LEU A 117 -3.60 7.39 -9.67
C LEU A 117 -4.43 6.83 -8.52
N ILE A 118 -5.03 7.70 -7.69
CA ILE A 118 -5.84 7.27 -6.56
C ILE A 118 -7.28 7.08 -7.01
N GLY A 119 -7.63 5.84 -7.37
CA GLY A 119 -8.95 5.52 -7.91
C GLY A 119 -9.98 5.12 -6.86
N GLY A 120 -9.52 4.76 -5.66
CA GLY A 120 -10.41 4.30 -4.59
C GLY A 120 -9.75 4.44 -3.23
N HIS A 121 -9.58 3.34 -2.53
CA HIS A 121 -9.04 3.36 -1.18
C HIS A 121 -7.52 3.48 -1.16
N ILE A 122 -7.00 4.23 -0.20
CA ILE A 122 -5.56 4.31 0.05
C ILE A 122 -5.29 4.14 1.54
N TYR A 123 -4.34 3.27 1.84
CA TYR A 123 -3.90 2.96 3.19
C TYR A 123 -2.57 3.65 3.46
N LEU A 124 -2.48 4.38 4.56
CA LEU A 124 -1.30 5.14 4.97
C LEU A 124 -0.89 4.77 6.38
N GLU A 125 0.41 4.59 6.61
CA GLU A 125 0.97 4.41 7.95
C GLU A 125 2.02 5.48 8.27
N ALA A 126 2.03 5.96 9.53
CA ALA A 126 3.03 6.89 10.04
C ALA A 126 3.13 6.77 11.56
N GLU A 127 4.21 7.33 12.13
CA GLU A 127 4.40 7.39 13.57
C GLU A 127 3.55 8.50 14.21
N HIS A 128 3.20 9.54 13.44
CA HIS A 128 2.45 10.69 13.93
C HIS A 128 1.10 10.78 13.24
N GLU A 129 0.04 10.67 14.03
CA GLU A 129 -1.33 10.77 13.54
C GLU A 129 -1.59 12.10 12.85
N LYS A 130 -1.05 13.19 13.39
CA LYS A 130 -1.22 14.52 12.80
C LYS A 130 -0.71 14.59 11.36
N LEU A 131 0.43 13.96 11.08
CA LEU A 131 0.96 13.91 9.71
C LEU A 131 -0.03 13.29 8.75
N LEU A 132 -0.68 12.19 9.14
CA LEU A 132 -1.66 11.51 8.29
C LEU A 132 -2.86 12.41 7.99
N HIS A 133 -3.36 13.10 9.01
CA HIS A 133 -4.49 14.04 8.84
C HIS A 133 -4.09 15.22 7.96
N ASP A 134 -2.92 15.81 8.16
CA ASP A 134 -2.43 16.95 7.37
C ASP A 134 -2.24 16.56 5.90
N LEU A 135 -1.66 15.38 5.63
CA LEU A 135 -1.47 14.90 4.26
C LEU A 135 -2.79 14.59 3.57
N CYS A 136 -3.72 13.95 4.26
CA CYS A 136 -5.04 13.67 3.69
C CYS A 136 -5.79 14.95 3.35
N GLU A 137 -5.75 15.94 4.24
CA GLU A 137 -6.36 17.25 3.97
C GLU A 137 -5.72 17.93 2.76
N ARG A 138 -4.39 17.95 2.72
CA ARG A 138 -3.63 18.58 1.63
C ARG A 138 -3.94 17.96 0.27
N PHE A 139 -4.08 16.65 0.20
CA PHE A 139 -4.34 15.93 -1.04
C PHE A 139 -5.80 15.54 -1.24
N ARG A 140 -6.70 16.17 -0.51
CA ARG A 140 -8.15 16.04 -0.67
C ARG A 140 -8.65 14.61 -0.51
N LEU A 141 -8.12 13.93 0.49
CA LEU A 141 -8.53 12.58 0.84
C LEU A 141 -9.39 12.62 2.10
N SER A 142 -10.49 11.89 2.09
CA SER A 142 -11.36 11.74 3.24
C SER A 142 -11.00 10.48 4.01
N ILE A 143 -10.61 10.61 5.27
CA ILE A 143 -10.29 9.48 6.13
C ILE A 143 -11.59 8.80 6.53
N THR A 144 -11.70 7.51 6.22
CA THR A 144 -12.90 6.71 6.54
C THR A 144 -12.69 5.79 7.73
N ARG A 145 -11.45 5.38 8.00
CA ARG A 145 -11.10 4.48 9.09
C ARG A 145 -9.75 4.84 9.67
N THR A 146 -9.60 4.67 10.98
CA THR A 146 -8.31 4.87 11.66
C THR A 146 -8.07 3.74 12.65
N THR A 147 -6.80 3.41 12.86
CA THR A 147 -6.37 2.50 13.92
C THR A 147 -4.96 2.85 14.36
N SER A 148 -4.55 2.34 15.50
CA SER A 148 -3.19 2.49 15.98
C SER A 148 -2.73 1.21 16.68
N ALA A 149 -1.44 0.95 16.62
CA ALA A 149 -0.80 -0.17 17.30
C ALA A 149 0.59 0.29 17.74
N GLY A 150 0.82 0.37 19.04
CA GLY A 150 2.05 0.93 19.57
C GLY A 150 2.21 2.39 19.14
N THR A 151 3.34 2.71 18.50
CA THR A 151 3.62 4.05 17.99
C THR A 151 3.17 4.25 16.53
N THR A 152 2.60 3.23 15.92
CA THR A 152 2.16 3.29 14.51
C THR A 152 0.69 3.68 14.42
N HIS A 153 0.42 4.69 13.64
CA HIS A 153 -0.93 5.13 13.28
C HIS A 153 -1.22 4.78 11.83
N SER A 154 -2.45 4.36 11.57
CA SER A 154 -2.86 3.93 10.24
C SER A 154 -4.22 4.51 9.89
N VAL A 155 -4.37 4.93 8.65
CA VAL A 155 -5.66 5.42 8.14
C VAL A 155 -6.00 4.75 6.82
N LEU A 156 -7.29 4.59 6.59
CA LEU A 156 -7.83 4.27 5.28
C LEU A 156 -8.59 5.50 4.81
N ALA A 157 -8.30 5.95 3.59
CA ALA A 157 -8.88 7.17 3.04
C ALA A 157 -9.32 6.96 1.59
N GLU A 158 -10.08 7.90 1.07
CA GLU A 158 -10.56 7.89 -0.32
C GLU A 158 -10.68 9.34 -0.83
N PRO A 159 -10.62 9.54 -2.14
CA PRO A 159 -10.81 10.88 -2.73
C PRO A 159 -12.14 11.53 -2.41
#